data_d9e0ae62c5546f7cdc3e4933fc071e44
#
_entry.id   d9e0ae62c5546f7cdc3e4933fc071e44
#
_cell.length_a   1.000
_cell.length_b   1.000
_cell.length_c   1.000
_cell.angle_alpha   90.00
_cell.angle_beta   90.00
_cell.angle_gamma   90.00
#
_symmetry.space_group_name_H-M   'P 1'
#
loop_
_entity.id
_entity.type
_entity.pdbx_description
1 polymer ?
#
loop_
_entity_poly.entity_id
_entity_poly.type
_entity_poly.pdbx_seq_one_letter_code
_entity_poly.pdbx_strand_id
1 'polypeptide(L)'
;MTEMISATILLLLIMDPLGNLPIFMSVLKHLEPKRRRAVLIRELLIALVLMLLFLFAGERILAFLNLRTETVSISGGVILFLIAIRMIFPSDESSSSGLPAGEEPFLVPLAIPLVAGPSLLATLMLLSHQYPNQMGHLVGALLIAWGVTVTILLLSGLFLRLLGDKGVNALERLMGLILIMLATQMFLDGIRIYLKL
;
A
#
# COMPACT_ATOMS: atom_id res chain seq x y z
N MET A 1 22.61 7.83 13.95
CA MET A 1 22.21 8.56 12.72
C MET A 1 22.19 7.66 11.49
N THR A 2 23.20 6.87 11.24
CA THR A 2 23.24 5.90 10.10
C THR A 2 22.09 4.90 10.13
N GLU A 3 21.71 4.37 11.27
CA GLU A 3 20.62 3.39 11.41
C GLU A 3 19.24 4.00 11.07
N MET A 4 18.98 5.23 11.52
CA MET A 4 17.73 5.93 11.17
C MET A 4 17.64 6.19 9.66
N ILE A 5 18.73 6.60 9.02
CA ILE A 5 18.77 6.82 7.57
C ILE A 5 18.54 5.50 6.83
N SER A 6 19.21 4.43 7.25
CA SER A 6 19.03 3.10 6.64
C SER A 6 17.60 2.60 6.79
N ALA A 7 16.99 2.74 7.99
CA ALA A 7 15.60 2.39 8.23
C ALA A 7 14.64 3.24 7.36
N THR A 8 14.90 4.56 7.25
CA THR A 8 14.10 5.45 6.40
C THR A 8 14.12 5.02 4.93
N ILE A 9 15.31 4.74 4.40
CA ILE A 9 15.47 4.30 3.01
C ILE A 9 14.79 2.95 2.80
N LEU A 10 14.98 2.00 3.70
CA LEU A 10 14.34 0.69 3.64
C LEU A 10 12.82 0.81 3.63
N LEU A 11 12.24 1.57 4.57
CA LEU A 11 10.79 1.77 4.63
C LEU A 11 10.27 2.47 3.38
N LEU A 12 10.98 3.48 2.87
CA LEU A 12 10.59 4.20 1.65
C LEU A 12 10.61 3.28 0.42
N LEU A 13 11.62 2.41 0.30
CA LEU A 13 11.70 1.43 -0.80
C LEU A 13 10.58 0.41 -0.73
N ILE A 14 10.21 -0.06 0.48
CA ILE A 14 9.11 -1.02 0.64
C ILE A 14 7.75 -0.35 0.40
N MET A 15 7.57 0.92 0.81
CA MET A 15 6.35 1.70 0.52
C MET A 15 6.16 1.95 -0.98
N ASP A 16 7.25 1.94 -1.75
CA ASP A 16 7.28 2.14 -3.20
C ASP A 16 6.27 3.20 -3.71
N PRO A 17 6.43 4.47 -3.33
CA PRO A 17 5.47 5.50 -3.71
C PRO A 17 5.42 5.74 -5.21
N LEU A 18 6.50 5.46 -5.96
CA LEU A 18 6.54 5.62 -7.40
C LEU A 18 5.77 4.50 -8.11
N GLY A 19 5.92 3.24 -7.66
CA GLY A 19 5.15 2.11 -8.17
C GLY A 19 3.67 2.21 -7.83
N ASN A 20 3.34 2.75 -6.65
CA ASN A 20 1.96 2.95 -6.23
C ASN A 20 1.26 4.15 -6.92
N LEU A 21 2.02 5.15 -7.39
CA LEU A 21 1.47 6.37 -7.97
C LEU A 21 0.45 6.12 -9.09
N PRO A 22 0.72 5.26 -10.10
CA PRO A 22 -0.25 4.97 -11.16
C PRO A 22 -1.52 4.29 -10.63
N ILE A 23 -1.40 3.43 -9.61
CA ILE A 23 -2.52 2.73 -9.00
C ILE A 23 -3.45 3.73 -8.29
N PHE A 24 -2.86 4.65 -7.50
CA PHE A 24 -3.59 5.74 -6.87
C PHE A 24 -4.29 6.63 -7.90
N MET A 25 -3.61 6.92 -9.01
CA MET A 25 -4.20 7.68 -10.13
C MET A 25 -5.42 6.98 -10.71
N SER A 26 -5.34 5.68 -10.98
CA SER A 26 -6.41 4.87 -11.53
C SER A 26 -7.62 4.81 -10.59
N VAL A 27 -7.39 4.49 -9.31
CA VAL A 27 -8.45 4.38 -8.30
C VAL A 27 -9.17 5.70 -8.06
N LEU A 28 -8.43 6.81 -8.09
CA LEU A 28 -8.95 8.15 -7.74
C LEU A 28 -9.36 9.00 -8.97
N LYS A 29 -9.22 8.49 -10.20
CA LYS A 29 -9.48 9.28 -11.43
C LYS A 29 -10.90 9.83 -11.54
N HIS A 30 -11.88 9.11 -11.00
CA HIS A 30 -13.32 9.46 -11.07
C HIS A 30 -13.71 10.56 -10.07
N LEU A 31 -12.84 10.89 -9.10
CA LEU A 31 -13.13 11.88 -8.09
C LEU A 31 -12.72 13.29 -8.55
N GLU A 32 -13.50 14.29 -8.13
CA GLU A 32 -13.13 15.69 -8.31
C GLU A 32 -11.79 16.04 -7.63
N PRO A 33 -10.99 16.98 -8.16
CA PRO A 33 -9.64 17.27 -7.67
C PRO A 33 -9.55 17.57 -6.17
N LYS A 34 -10.53 18.29 -5.61
CA LYS A 34 -10.59 18.60 -4.17
C LYS A 34 -10.89 17.33 -3.35
N ARG A 35 -11.86 16.54 -3.81
CA ARG A 35 -12.26 15.31 -3.13
C ARG A 35 -11.17 14.24 -3.18
N ARG A 36 -10.53 14.11 -4.35
CA ARG A 36 -9.37 13.22 -4.55
C ARG A 36 -8.27 13.47 -3.51
N ARG A 37 -7.88 14.73 -3.30
CA ARG A 37 -6.86 15.09 -2.29
C ARG A 37 -7.31 14.71 -0.88
N ALA A 38 -8.56 14.98 -0.54
CA ALA A 38 -9.10 14.64 0.79
C ALA A 38 -9.10 13.13 1.04
N VAL A 39 -9.55 12.33 0.07
CA VAL A 39 -9.52 10.87 0.14
C VAL A 39 -8.08 10.36 0.26
N LEU A 40 -7.17 10.85 -0.59
CA LEU A 40 -5.77 10.46 -0.56
C LEU A 40 -5.12 10.72 0.81
N ILE A 41 -5.31 11.92 1.37
CA ILE A 41 -4.77 12.26 2.70
C ILE A 41 -5.39 11.36 3.77
N ARG A 42 -6.70 11.12 3.71
CA ARG A 42 -7.40 10.22 4.65
C ARG A 42 -6.81 8.82 4.63
N GLU A 43 -6.65 8.23 3.43
CA GLU A 43 -6.10 6.89 3.28
C GLU A 43 -4.64 6.80 3.76
N LEU A 44 -3.83 7.80 3.46
CA LEU A 44 -2.45 7.87 3.92
C LEU A 44 -2.34 8.05 5.44
N LEU A 45 -3.26 8.81 6.06
CA LEU A 45 -3.32 8.92 7.52
C LEU A 45 -3.74 7.60 8.17
N ILE A 46 -4.73 6.90 7.60
CA ILE A 46 -5.13 5.57 8.06
C ILE A 46 -3.94 4.59 7.96
N ALA A 47 -3.24 4.59 6.82
CA ALA A 47 -2.04 3.78 6.65
C ALA A 47 -0.97 4.10 7.71
N LEU A 48 -0.74 5.39 8.02
CA LEU A 48 0.20 5.80 9.06
C LEU A 48 -0.21 5.26 10.43
N VAL A 49 -1.49 5.40 10.80
CA VAL A 49 -2.01 4.87 12.08
C VAL A 49 -1.79 3.37 12.17
N LEU A 50 -2.07 2.64 11.10
CA LEU A 50 -1.83 1.18 11.04
C LEU A 50 -0.35 0.83 11.17
N MET A 51 0.52 1.55 10.46
CA MET A 51 1.97 1.34 10.54
C MET A 51 2.50 1.62 11.95
N LEU A 52 2.05 2.69 12.61
CA LEU A 52 2.40 2.97 14.00
C LEU A 52 1.86 1.89 14.95
N LEU A 53 0.62 1.45 14.75
CA LEU A 53 0.03 0.38 15.54
C LEU A 53 0.88 -0.91 15.44
N PHE A 54 1.30 -1.30 14.24
CA PHE A 54 2.12 -2.48 14.02
C PHE A 54 3.57 -2.29 14.48
N LEU A 55 4.10 -1.10 14.44
CA LEU A 55 5.42 -0.77 14.99
C LEU A 55 5.46 -0.99 16.51
N PHE A 56 4.41 -0.58 17.24
CA PHE A 56 4.36 -0.67 18.70
C PHE A 56 3.75 -1.95 19.24
N ALA A 57 2.80 -2.52 18.55
CA ALA A 57 1.97 -3.62 19.06
C ALA A 57 1.74 -4.76 18.07
N GLY A 58 2.41 -4.77 16.91
CA GLY A 58 2.15 -5.73 15.83
C GLY A 58 2.27 -7.18 16.26
N GLU A 59 3.34 -7.56 16.96
CA GLU A 59 3.53 -8.93 17.47
C GLU A 59 2.42 -9.34 18.45
N ARG A 60 2.01 -8.42 19.34
CA ARG A 60 0.95 -8.67 20.32
C ARG A 60 -0.42 -8.83 19.65
N ILE A 61 -0.69 -8.02 18.63
CA ILE A 61 -1.94 -8.07 17.86
C ILE A 61 -2.04 -9.39 17.12
N LEU A 62 -0.99 -9.79 16.39
CA LEU A 62 -0.98 -11.05 15.67
C LEU A 62 -1.08 -12.25 16.63
N ALA A 63 -0.36 -12.22 17.77
CA ALA A 63 -0.43 -13.25 18.78
C ALA A 63 -1.84 -13.34 19.41
N PHE A 64 -2.47 -12.21 19.73
CA PHE A 64 -3.83 -12.16 20.25
C PHE A 64 -4.85 -12.75 19.29
N LEU A 65 -4.70 -12.46 17.98
CA LEU A 65 -5.57 -12.98 16.93
C LEU A 65 -5.19 -14.40 16.49
N ASN A 66 -4.12 -14.96 17.06
CA ASN A 66 -3.53 -16.24 16.65
C ASN A 66 -3.24 -16.30 15.14
N LEU A 67 -2.82 -15.16 14.57
CA LEU A 67 -2.47 -15.01 13.17
C LEU A 67 -0.96 -15.00 12.99
N ARG A 68 -0.53 -15.56 11.87
CA ARG A 68 0.86 -15.50 11.41
C ARG A 68 1.02 -14.38 10.39
N THR A 69 2.21 -13.78 10.32
CA THR A 69 2.54 -12.75 9.33
C THR A 69 2.32 -13.26 7.89
N GLU A 70 2.59 -14.54 7.66
CA GLU A 70 2.40 -15.20 6.36
C GLU A 70 0.93 -15.21 5.94
N THR A 71 0.01 -15.41 6.89
CA THR A 71 -1.43 -15.36 6.62
C THR A 71 -1.87 -13.97 6.15
N VAL A 72 -1.30 -12.92 6.73
CA VAL A 72 -1.56 -11.53 6.30
C VAL A 72 -1.04 -11.30 4.88
N SER A 73 0.15 -11.84 4.54
CA SER A 73 0.72 -11.76 3.19
C SER A 73 -0.14 -12.47 2.16
N ILE A 74 -0.58 -13.69 2.45
CA ILE A 74 -1.45 -14.48 1.57
C ILE A 74 -2.78 -13.75 1.34
N SER A 75 -3.43 -13.28 2.41
CA SER A 75 -4.71 -12.56 2.32
C SER A 75 -4.59 -11.25 1.54
N GLY A 76 -3.53 -10.49 1.79
CA GLY A 76 -3.23 -9.26 1.04
C GLY A 76 -3.00 -9.54 -0.45
N GLY A 77 -2.27 -10.61 -0.79
CA GLY A 77 -2.07 -11.07 -2.17
C GLY A 77 -3.40 -11.41 -2.86
N VAL A 78 -4.30 -12.14 -2.19
CA VAL A 78 -5.64 -12.46 -2.75
C VAL A 78 -6.45 -11.19 -3.03
N ILE A 79 -6.46 -10.23 -2.11
CA ILE A 79 -7.18 -8.95 -2.28
C ILE A 79 -6.62 -8.17 -3.48
N LEU A 80 -5.28 -8.02 -3.56
CA LEU A 80 -4.64 -7.33 -4.69
C LEU A 80 -4.91 -8.03 -6.01
N PHE A 81 -4.92 -9.36 -6.04
CA PHE A 81 -5.23 -10.14 -7.24
C PHE A 81 -6.64 -9.86 -7.76
N LEU A 82 -7.64 -9.84 -6.87
CA LEU A 82 -9.03 -9.52 -7.22
C LEU A 82 -9.16 -8.09 -7.76
N ILE A 83 -8.46 -7.13 -7.17
CA ILE A 83 -8.45 -5.73 -7.63
C ILE A 83 -7.81 -5.64 -9.02
N ALA A 84 -6.66 -6.31 -9.21
CA ALA A 84 -5.94 -6.31 -10.47
C ALA A 84 -6.77 -6.89 -11.63
N ILE A 85 -7.50 -7.99 -11.40
CA ILE A 85 -8.43 -8.56 -12.37
C ILE A 85 -9.49 -7.54 -12.80
N ARG A 86 -10.08 -6.82 -11.84
CA ARG A 86 -11.09 -5.78 -12.15
C ARG A 86 -10.51 -4.59 -12.93
N MET A 87 -9.24 -4.25 -12.70
CA MET A 87 -8.55 -3.19 -13.47
C MET A 87 -8.30 -3.60 -14.92
N ILE A 88 -7.98 -4.88 -15.18
CA ILE A 88 -7.72 -5.38 -16.53
C ILE A 88 -9.01 -5.63 -17.31
N PHE A 89 -10.02 -6.17 -16.63
CA PHE A 89 -11.31 -6.54 -17.19
C PHE A 89 -12.45 -5.73 -16.54
N PRO A 90 -12.56 -4.42 -16.88
CA PRO A 90 -13.63 -3.61 -16.31
C PRO A 90 -14.98 -4.14 -16.81
N SER A 91 -15.90 -4.43 -15.89
CA SER A 91 -17.29 -4.73 -16.20
C SER A 91 -18.09 -3.43 -16.37
N ASP A 92 -19.07 -3.42 -17.27
CA ASP A 92 -19.88 -2.23 -17.59
C ASP A 92 -20.61 -1.63 -16.36
N GLU A 93 -20.80 -2.42 -15.31
CA GLU A 93 -21.46 -2.01 -14.06
C GLU A 93 -20.51 -1.55 -12.94
N SER A 94 -19.21 -1.76 -13.09
CA SER A 94 -18.22 -1.36 -12.08
C SER A 94 -17.24 -0.36 -12.68
N SER A 95 -17.01 0.74 -11.96
CA SER A 95 -15.88 1.62 -12.26
C SER A 95 -14.60 0.79 -12.32
N SER A 96 -13.73 1.08 -13.28
CA SER A 96 -12.42 0.41 -13.51
C SER A 96 -11.49 0.35 -12.28
N SER A 97 -11.83 1.06 -11.21
CA SER A 97 -11.10 1.07 -9.92
C SER A 97 -11.35 -0.15 -9.02
N GLY A 98 -12.19 -1.10 -9.44
CA GLY A 98 -12.55 -2.27 -8.61
C GLY A 98 -13.54 -1.97 -7.49
N LEU A 99 -14.02 -0.74 -7.40
CA LEU A 99 -15.04 -0.28 -6.46
C LEU A 99 -16.41 -0.22 -7.15
N PRO A 100 -17.54 -0.37 -6.44
CA PRO A 100 -18.87 -0.10 -6.97
C PRO A 100 -18.97 1.33 -7.52
N ALA A 101 -19.76 1.53 -8.58
CA ALA A 101 -19.89 2.83 -9.21
C ALA A 101 -20.41 3.88 -8.21
N GLY A 102 -19.63 4.97 -8.03
CA GLY A 102 -19.97 6.07 -7.12
C GLY A 102 -19.49 5.89 -5.67
N GLU A 103 -18.86 4.79 -5.30
CA GLU A 103 -18.27 4.63 -3.98
C GLU A 103 -16.83 5.18 -3.94
N GLU A 104 -16.52 5.84 -2.82
CA GLU A 104 -15.16 6.29 -2.54
C GLU A 104 -14.35 5.14 -1.93
N PRO A 105 -13.05 4.99 -2.28
CA PRO A 105 -12.21 4.04 -1.62
C PRO A 105 -12.11 4.39 -0.13
N PHE A 106 -12.34 3.39 0.72
CA PHE A 106 -12.16 3.51 2.16
C PHE A 106 -11.36 2.31 2.64
N LEU A 107 -10.18 2.55 3.21
CA LEU A 107 -9.23 1.58 3.71
C LEU A 107 -8.63 0.68 2.60
N VAL A 108 -9.46 0.05 1.79
CA VAL A 108 -9.07 -0.87 0.72
C VAL A 108 -9.39 -0.23 -0.63
N PRO A 109 -8.46 -0.26 -1.60
CA PRO A 109 -7.12 -0.88 -1.60
C PRO A 109 -5.98 0.06 -1.17
N LEU A 110 -6.23 1.35 -0.95
CA LEU A 110 -5.20 2.39 -0.90
C LEU A 110 -4.37 2.34 0.39
N ALA A 111 -5.04 2.36 1.56
CA ALA A 111 -4.34 2.26 2.84
C ALA A 111 -3.78 0.84 3.03
N ILE A 112 -4.62 -0.17 2.83
CA ILE A 112 -4.27 -1.59 2.90
C ILE A 112 -4.75 -2.24 1.59
N PRO A 113 -3.94 -3.03 0.92
CA PRO A 113 -2.57 -3.44 1.22
C PRO A 113 -1.49 -2.61 0.53
N LEU A 114 -1.84 -1.51 -0.21
CA LEU A 114 -0.89 -0.81 -1.06
C LEU A 114 0.17 -0.03 -0.26
N VAL A 115 -0.23 0.82 0.67
CA VAL A 115 0.73 1.60 1.47
C VAL A 115 1.17 0.84 2.71
N ALA A 116 0.21 0.42 3.55
CA ALA A 116 0.47 -0.43 4.71
C ALA A 116 0.37 -1.91 4.32
N GLY A 117 1.24 -2.34 3.41
CA GLY A 117 1.29 -3.73 2.95
C GLY A 117 1.91 -4.68 3.98
N PRO A 118 1.62 -6.00 3.86
CA PRO A 118 2.11 -6.99 4.83
C PRO A 118 3.63 -7.03 4.96
N SER A 119 4.36 -6.82 3.86
CA SER A 119 5.82 -6.75 3.88
C SER A 119 6.32 -5.57 4.72
N LEU A 120 5.66 -4.40 4.61
CA LEU A 120 5.98 -3.22 5.39
C LEU A 120 5.66 -3.44 6.88
N LEU A 121 4.48 -4.00 7.17
CA LEU A 121 4.07 -4.30 8.55
C LEU A 121 5.01 -5.31 9.20
N ALA A 122 5.41 -6.36 8.49
CA ALA A 122 6.40 -7.34 8.94
C ALA A 122 7.77 -6.69 9.20
N THR A 123 8.21 -5.80 8.31
CA THR A 123 9.47 -5.06 8.48
C THR A 123 9.43 -4.16 9.71
N LEU A 124 8.33 -3.45 9.95
CA LEU A 124 8.16 -2.61 11.14
C LEU A 124 8.22 -3.43 12.43
N MET A 125 7.57 -4.60 12.48
CA MET A 125 7.67 -5.52 13.62
C MET A 125 9.10 -6.01 13.83
N LEU A 126 9.79 -6.40 12.75
CA LEU A 126 11.18 -6.85 12.82
C LEU A 126 12.11 -5.74 13.35
N LEU A 127 11.98 -4.52 12.82
CA LEU A 127 12.76 -3.38 13.28
C LEU A 127 12.51 -3.05 14.76
N SER A 128 11.24 -3.11 15.19
CA SER A 128 10.88 -2.86 16.59
C SER A 128 11.51 -3.91 17.53
N HIS A 129 11.58 -5.16 17.08
CA HIS A 129 12.21 -6.25 17.83
C HIS A 129 13.75 -6.13 17.87
N GLN A 130 14.37 -5.73 16.74
CA GLN A 130 15.83 -5.57 16.66
C GLN A 130 16.35 -4.35 17.43
N TYR A 131 15.56 -3.28 17.49
CA TYR A 131 15.97 -1.99 18.08
C TYR A 131 15.01 -1.49 19.16
N PRO A 132 14.77 -2.26 20.25
CA PRO A 132 13.76 -1.92 21.26
C PRO A 132 14.05 -0.60 21.98
N ASN A 133 15.33 -0.22 22.11
CA ASN A 133 15.78 1.02 22.78
C ASN A 133 15.80 2.23 21.83
N GLN A 134 15.49 2.07 20.55
CA GLN A 134 15.57 3.12 19.54
C GLN A 134 14.21 3.42 18.88
N MET A 135 13.12 3.14 19.59
CA MET A 135 11.76 3.36 19.06
C MET A 135 11.53 4.78 18.54
N GLY A 136 12.08 5.81 19.22
CA GLY A 136 11.99 7.19 18.74
C GLY A 136 12.63 7.41 17.36
N HIS A 137 13.76 6.75 17.09
CA HIS A 137 14.41 6.81 15.78
C HIS A 137 13.61 6.06 14.70
N LEU A 138 12.98 4.93 15.06
CA LEU A 138 12.11 4.18 14.14
C LEU A 138 10.85 4.96 13.78
N VAL A 139 10.22 5.60 14.76
CA VAL A 139 9.09 6.50 14.50
C VAL A 139 9.50 7.66 13.61
N GLY A 140 10.65 8.28 13.87
CA GLY A 140 11.20 9.34 13.03
C GLY A 140 11.45 8.87 11.58
N ALA A 141 12.06 7.68 11.41
CA ALA A 141 12.29 7.08 10.10
C ALA A 141 10.98 6.81 9.35
N LEU A 142 9.98 6.26 10.05
CA LEU A 142 8.65 6.01 9.49
C LEU A 142 7.96 7.30 9.06
N LEU A 143 7.98 8.34 9.89
CA LEU A 143 7.36 9.63 9.57
C LEU A 143 8.03 10.31 8.37
N ILE A 144 9.35 10.23 8.24
CA ILE A 144 10.08 10.77 7.09
C ILE A 144 9.71 9.99 5.82
N ALA A 145 9.76 8.65 5.86
CA ALA A 145 9.40 7.80 4.72
C ALA A 145 7.95 8.03 4.29
N TRP A 146 7.01 8.10 5.25
CA TRP A 146 5.61 8.40 5.01
C TRP A 146 5.43 9.82 4.42
N GLY A 147 6.11 10.83 4.96
CA GLY A 147 6.03 12.20 4.46
C GLY A 147 6.50 12.34 3.00
N VAL A 148 7.58 11.65 2.63
CA VAL A 148 8.05 11.57 1.23
C VAL A 148 6.99 10.87 0.36
N THR A 149 6.44 9.75 0.83
CA THR A 149 5.37 9.01 0.13
C THR A 149 4.14 9.89 -0.10
N VAL A 150 3.67 10.61 0.92
CA VAL A 150 2.56 11.57 0.82
C VAL A 150 2.84 12.62 -0.24
N THR A 151 4.03 13.20 -0.21
CA THR A 151 4.43 14.25 -1.16
C THR A 151 4.39 13.74 -2.59
N ILE A 152 4.96 12.56 -2.86
CA ILE A 152 4.97 11.95 -4.19
C ILE A 152 3.54 11.64 -4.65
N LEU A 153 2.71 11.03 -3.80
CA LEU A 153 1.34 10.66 -4.16
C LEU A 153 0.42 11.87 -4.34
N LEU A 154 0.64 12.98 -3.62
CA LEU A 154 -0.09 14.23 -3.85
C LEU A 154 0.19 14.85 -5.23
N LEU A 155 1.37 14.59 -5.80
CA LEU A 155 1.73 15.01 -7.16
C LEU A 155 1.01 14.16 -8.23
N SER A 156 0.32 13.09 -7.89
CA SER A 156 -0.43 12.22 -8.83
C SER A 156 -1.40 12.99 -9.73
N GLY A 157 -1.99 14.07 -9.21
CA GLY A 157 -2.88 14.95 -9.98
C GLY A 157 -2.21 15.68 -11.16
N LEU A 158 -0.91 15.93 -11.10
CA LEU A 158 -0.15 16.52 -12.21
C LEU A 158 0.06 15.48 -13.31
N PHE A 159 0.38 14.24 -12.94
CA PHE A 159 0.54 13.14 -13.89
C PHE A 159 -0.76 12.84 -14.66
N LEU A 160 -1.92 12.86 -13.98
CA LEU A 160 -3.22 12.70 -14.64
C LEU A 160 -3.46 13.74 -15.73
N ARG A 161 -3.11 15.00 -15.48
CA ARG A 161 -3.25 16.07 -16.46
C ARG A 161 -2.33 15.92 -17.67
N LEU A 162 -1.13 15.36 -17.46
CA LEU A 162 -0.14 15.16 -18.52
C LEU A 162 -0.47 13.98 -19.43
N LEU A 163 -1.03 12.88 -18.86
CA LEU A 163 -1.30 11.66 -19.62
C LEU A 163 -2.60 11.72 -20.44
N GLY A 164 -3.57 12.50 -20.00
CA GLY A 164 -4.92 12.51 -20.59
C GLY A 164 -5.66 11.17 -20.43
N ASP A 165 -6.94 11.11 -20.86
CA ASP A 165 -7.81 9.94 -20.60
C ASP A 165 -7.30 8.65 -21.24
N LYS A 166 -6.79 8.72 -22.46
CA LYS A 166 -6.25 7.53 -23.17
C LYS A 166 -4.99 6.98 -22.49
N GLY A 167 -4.11 7.88 -22.06
CA GLY A 167 -2.88 7.51 -21.35
C GLY A 167 -3.19 6.91 -19.98
N VAL A 168 -4.15 7.47 -19.26
CA VAL A 168 -4.60 6.93 -17.97
C VAL A 168 -5.18 5.52 -18.12
N ASN A 169 -6.04 5.27 -19.12
CA ASN A 169 -6.62 3.95 -19.36
C ASN A 169 -5.57 2.90 -19.76
N ALA A 170 -4.58 3.29 -20.58
CA ALA A 170 -3.47 2.40 -20.91
C ALA A 170 -2.60 2.07 -19.68
N LEU A 171 -2.31 3.10 -18.87
CA LEU A 171 -1.56 2.95 -17.62
C LEU A 171 -2.30 2.06 -16.62
N GLU A 172 -3.62 2.20 -16.52
CA GLU A 172 -4.47 1.37 -15.66
C GLU A 172 -4.37 -0.12 -15.97
N ARG A 173 -4.47 -0.48 -17.26
CA ARG A 173 -4.31 -1.88 -17.69
C ARG A 173 -2.90 -2.41 -17.42
N LEU A 174 -1.89 -1.58 -17.67
CA LEU A 174 -0.50 -1.93 -17.36
C LEU A 174 -0.31 -2.16 -15.86
N MET A 175 -0.86 -1.29 -15.03
CA MET A 175 -0.80 -1.42 -13.58
C MET A 175 -1.58 -2.63 -13.07
N GLY A 176 -2.72 -2.96 -13.68
CA GLY A 176 -3.43 -4.20 -13.40
C GLY A 176 -2.55 -5.44 -13.59
N LEU A 177 -1.77 -5.48 -14.69
CA LEU A 177 -0.80 -6.56 -14.93
C LEU A 177 0.32 -6.60 -13.87
N ILE A 178 0.86 -5.44 -13.51
CA ILE A 178 1.90 -5.35 -12.47
C ILE A 178 1.33 -5.78 -11.10
N LEU A 179 0.09 -5.36 -10.78
CA LEU A 179 -0.58 -5.78 -9.55
C LEU A 179 -0.82 -7.30 -9.48
N ILE A 180 -1.14 -7.95 -10.61
CA ILE A 180 -1.24 -9.42 -10.65
C ILE A 180 0.11 -10.06 -10.28
N MET A 181 1.20 -9.56 -10.84
CA MET A 181 2.54 -10.09 -10.53
C MET A 181 2.89 -9.88 -9.06
N LEU A 182 2.65 -8.69 -8.50
CA LEU A 182 2.88 -8.41 -7.08
C LEU A 182 1.99 -9.26 -6.17
N ALA A 183 0.72 -9.39 -6.50
CA ALA A 183 -0.24 -10.21 -5.75
C ALA A 183 0.18 -11.69 -5.73
N THR A 184 0.61 -12.20 -6.89
CA THR A 184 1.11 -13.56 -7.03
C THR A 184 2.39 -13.76 -6.21
N GLN A 185 3.33 -12.80 -6.27
CA GLN A 185 4.55 -12.85 -5.48
C GLN A 185 4.26 -12.88 -3.98
N MET A 186 3.39 -11.99 -3.49
CA MET A 186 2.98 -11.96 -2.07
C MET A 186 2.33 -13.28 -1.64
N PHE A 187 1.51 -13.88 -2.48
CA PHE A 187 0.86 -15.15 -2.24
C PHE A 187 1.86 -16.30 -2.15
N LEU A 188 2.78 -16.39 -3.11
CA LEU A 188 3.84 -17.42 -3.15
C LEU A 188 4.82 -17.27 -1.98
N ASP A 189 5.25 -16.07 -1.65
CA ASP A 189 6.13 -15.80 -0.52
C ASP A 189 5.46 -16.19 0.80
N GLY A 190 4.18 -15.86 0.97
CA GLY A 190 3.39 -16.28 2.12
C GLY A 190 3.30 -17.80 2.25
N ILE A 191 3.05 -18.53 1.15
CA ILE A 191 3.02 -20.00 1.13
C ILE A 191 4.40 -20.57 1.45
N ARG A 192 5.46 -20.07 0.80
CA ARG A 192 6.83 -20.53 1.00
C ARG A 192 7.22 -20.46 2.48
N ILE A 193 6.98 -19.35 3.13
CA ILE A 193 7.29 -19.16 4.55
C ILE A 193 6.40 -20.06 5.42
N TYR A 194 5.10 -20.18 5.08
CA TYR A 194 4.15 -21.03 5.82
C TYR A 194 4.56 -22.51 5.78
N LEU A 195 5.00 -23.00 4.63
CA LEU A 195 5.46 -24.39 4.44
C LEU A 195 6.91 -24.62 4.85
N LYS A 196 7.65 -23.56 5.24
CA LYS A 196 9.09 -23.60 5.58
C LYS A 196 9.97 -24.16 4.45
N LEU A 197 9.63 -23.83 3.19
CA LEU A 197 10.38 -24.21 1.99
C LEU A 197 11.53 -23.22 1.69
#